data_6e107d330cdfb1062d36b3107e514a07
#
_entry.id   6e107d330cdfb1062d36b3107e514a07
#
_cell.length_a   1.000
_cell.length_b   1.000
_cell.length_c   1.000
_cell.angle_alpha   90.00
_cell.angle_beta   90.00
_cell.angle_gamma   90.00
#
_symmetry.space_group_name_H-M   'P 1'
#
loop_
_entity.id
_entity.type
_entity.pdbx_description
1 polymer ?
#
loop_
_entity_poly.entity_id
_entity_poly.type
_entity_poly.pdbx_seq_one_letter_code
_entity_poly.pdbx_strand_id
1 'polypeptide(L)'
;EMVRLAGLAAEQGIGVLECPATGGVHRAARGEMTLLVGGDEALFKRHVSLLEALSGQLVYMGKLGNASLIKVITNLLCLVDLAAMGEALMLAKRGGLDLAKCYEAITASSGSSREFEDWAPVILNGSLNTGFTTDLGLKDLGFVTELGRNLEVPLQLATLVEQMFMASRERYGGDAWTAHVVKMMEDAAGETLRAPGFAEVIPEE
;
A
#
# COMPACT_ATOMS: atom_id res chain seq x y z
N GLU A 1 -20.62 -1.58 -1.27
CA GLU A 1 -21.18 -0.80 -0.17
C GLU A 1 -21.41 0.67 -0.56
N MET A 2 -20.44 1.37 -1.14
CA MET A 2 -20.57 2.78 -1.56
C MET A 2 -21.78 3.03 -2.48
N VAL A 3 -22.00 2.16 -3.47
CA VAL A 3 -23.18 2.26 -4.36
C VAL A 3 -24.49 2.12 -3.59
N ARG A 4 -24.56 1.19 -2.62
CA ARG A 4 -25.74 1.00 -1.77
C ARG A 4 -26.01 2.24 -0.91
N LEU A 5 -24.98 2.79 -0.25
CA LEU A 5 -25.11 3.99 0.58
C LEU A 5 -25.52 5.21 -0.25
N ALA A 6 -24.97 5.35 -1.46
CA ALA A 6 -25.37 6.44 -2.36
C ALA A 6 -26.85 6.33 -2.81
N GLY A 7 -27.37 5.11 -2.99
CA GLY A 7 -28.81 4.91 -3.25
C GLY A 7 -29.68 5.45 -2.12
N LEU A 8 -29.33 5.11 -0.86
CA LEU A 8 -30.06 5.61 0.31
C LEU A 8 -29.95 7.14 0.47
N ALA A 9 -28.79 7.71 0.17
CA ALA A 9 -28.58 9.15 0.22
C ALA A 9 -29.39 9.88 -0.85
N ALA A 10 -29.50 9.30 -2.05
CA ALA A 10 -30.27 9.87 -3.15
C ALA A 10 -31.78 9.98 -2.82
N GLU A 11 -32.35 9.04 -2.04
CA GLU A 11 -33.73 9.10 -1.55
C GLU A 11 -33.99 10.33 -0.68
N GLN A 12 -32.93 10.89 -0.10
CA GLN A 12 -32.95 12.11 0.73
C GLN A 12 -32.47 13.38 -0.04
N GLY A 13 -32.24 13.26 -1.36
CA GLY A 13 -31.71 14.36 -2.17
C GLY A 13 -30.24 14.70 -1.90
N ILE A 14 -29.48 13.78 -1.28
CA ILE A 14 -28.07 13.97 -0.92
C ILE A 14 -27.18 13.37 -2.01
N GLY A 15 -26.31 14.21 -2.59
CA GLY A 15 -25.26 13.74 -3.52
C GLY A 15 -24.09 13.11 -2.77
N VAL A 16 -23.50 12.06 -3.35
CA VAL A 16 -22.42 11.30 -2.75
C VAL A 16 -21.21 11.26 -3.68
N LEU A 17 -20.03 11.56 -3.15
CA LEU A 17 -18.73 11.27 -3.74
C LEU A 17 -17.99 10.27 -2.83
N GLU A 18 -17.33 9.30 -3.42
CA GLU A 18 -16.32 8.51 -2.72
C GLU A 18 -14.94 9.14 -2.93
N CYS A 19 -14.15 9.19 -1.87
CA CYS A 19 -12.84 9.85 -1.91
C CYS A 19 -11.80 9.05 -1.12
N PRO A 20 -11.52 7.78 -1.47
CA PRO A 20 -10.43 7.05 -0.83
C PRO A 20 -9.10 7.76 -1.09
N ALA A 21 -8.25 7.75 -0.05
CA ALA A 21 -6.95 8.40 -0.07
C ALA A 21 -5.82 7.38 -0.23
N THR A 22 -4.70 7.80 -0.84
CA THR A 22 -3.46 7.04 -0.90
C THR A 22 -2.26 7.97 -0.65
N GLY A 23 -1.15 7.41 -0.12
CA GLY A 23 0.07 8.15 0.21
C GLY A 23 0.63 7.86 1.60
N GLY A 24 -0.13 7.14 2.45
CA GLY A 24 0.31 6.78 3.80
C GLY A 24 0.31 7.94 4.79
N VAL A 25 0.68 7.66 6.04
CA VAL A 25 0.60 8.61 7.16
C VAL A 25 1.54 9.81 6.99
N HIS A 26 2.73 9.59 6.39
CA HIS A 26 3.73 10.65 6.19
C HIS A 26 3.24 11.72 5.20
N ARG A 27 2.59 11.31 4.10
CA ARG A 27 1.98 12.26 3.16
C ARG A 27 0.75 12.93 3.72
N ALA A 28 -0.02 12.20 4.55
CA ALA A 28 -1.16 12.77 5.26
C ALA A 28 -0.72 13.93 6.17
N ALA A 29 0.37 13.77 6.91
CA ALA A 29 0.93 14.80 7.78
C ALA A 29 1.34 16.07 7.02
N ARG A 30 1.76 15.95 5.75
CA ARG A 30 2.16 17.06 4.89
C ARG A 30 1.04 17.62 3.99
N GLY A 31 -0.18 17.03 4.05
CA GLY A 31 -1.26 17.39 3.12
C GLY A 31 -1.04 16.92 1.67
N GLU A 32 -0.14 15.99 1.45
CA GLU A 32 0.30 15.52 0.12
C GLU A 32 -0.38 14.23 -0.34
N MET A 33 -1.47 13.82 0.32
CA MET A 33 -2.22 12.64 -0.11
C MET A 33 -2.81 12.81 -1.50
N THR A 34 -2.91 11.73 -2.23
CA THR A 34 -3.72 11.67 -3.44
C THR A 34 -5.13 11.21 -3.08
N LEU A 35 -6.16 11.96 -3.47
CA LEU A 35 -7.55 11.54 -3.41
C LEU A 35 -7.99 10.96 -4.75
N LEU A 36 -8.56 9.75 -4.69
CA LEU A 36 -9.18 9.10 -5.84
C LEU A 36 -10.68 9.37 -5.74
N VAL A 37 -11.27 10.11 -6.68
CA VAL A 37 -12.65 10.60 -6.53
C VAL A 37 -13.56 9.90 -7.51
N GLY A 38 -14.63 9.27 -7.00
CA GLY A 38 -15.67 8.64 -7.82
C GLY A 38 -17.05 9.21 -7.49
N GLY A 39 -17.89 9.35 -8.52
CA GLY A 39 -19.26 9.84 -8.38
C GLY A 39 -19.70 10.73 -9.54
N ASP A 40 -20.77 11.51 -9.32
CA ASP A 40 -21.27 12.45 -10.31
C ASP A 40 -20.24 13.55 -10.64
N GLU A 41 -19.99 13.76 -11.93
CA GLU A 41 -18.98 14.72 -12.40
C GLU A 41 -19.34 16.17 -12.07
N ALA A 42 -20.62 16.52 -12.11
CA ALA A 42 -21.05 17.89 -11.77
C ALA A 42 -20.90 18.15 -10.28
N LEU A 43 -21.18 17.13 -9.45
CA LEU A 43 -20.94 17.20 -8.01
C LEU A 43 -19.43 17.30 -7.71
N PHE A 44 -18.58 16.50 -8.37
CA PHE A 44 -17.13 16.59 -8.26
C PHE A 44 -16.64 18.02 -8.61
N LYS A 45 -17.00 18.54 -9.78
CA LYS A 45 -16.61 19.89 -10.23
C LYS A 45 -17.05 21.00 -9.26
N ARG A 46 -18.21 20.83 -8.62
CA ARG A 46 -18.72 21.79 -7.61
C ARG A 46 -17.85 21.82 -6.35
N HIS A 47 -17.24 20.69 -5.99
CA HIS A 47 -16.49 20.55 -4.74
C HIS A 47 -14.97 20.41 -4.93
N VAL A 48 -14.46 20.59 -6.17
CA VAL A 48 -13.05 20.42 -6.49
C VAL A 48 -12.12 21.24 -5.58
N SER A 49 -12.46 22.52 -5.32
CA SER A 49 -11.63 23.40 -4.48
C SER A 49 -11.55 22.92 -3.03
N LEU A 50 -12.62 22.30 -2.50
CA LEU A 50 -12.58 21.68 -1.18
C LEU A 50 -11.68 20.45 -1.17
N LEU A 51 -11.78 19.60 -2.19
CA LEU A 51 -10.98 18.39 -2.30
C LEU A 51 -9.49 18.69 -2.51
N GLU A 52 -9.18 19.73 -3.29
CA GLU A 52 -7.80 20.24 -3.48
C GLU A 52 -7.19 20.77 -2.17
N ALA A 53 -8.01 21.41 -1.30
CA ALA A 53 -7.55 21.87 0.01
C ALA A 53 -7.22 20.72 0.97
N LEU A 54 -7.69 19.48 0.69
CA LEU A 54 -7.49 18.27 1.51
C LEU A 54 -6.40 17.34 0.94
N SER A 55 -5.82 17.66 -0.22
CA SER A 55 -4.93 16.73 -0.92
C SER A 55 -3.87 17.45 -1.75
N GLY A 56 -2.74 16.77 -1.97
CA GLY A 56 -1.72 17.21 -2.92
C GLY A 56 -2.08 16.88 -4.37
N GLN A 57 -2.95 15.91 -4.61
CA GLN A 57 -3.38 15.49 -5.94
C GLN A 57 -4.80 14.93 -5.94
N LEU A 58 -5.57 15.26 -6.98
CA LEU A 58 -6.89 14.67 -7.24
C LEU A 58 -6.86 13.84 -8.51
N VAL A 59 -7.47 12.65 -8.46
CA VAL A 59 -7.69 11.80 -9.63
C VAL A 59 -9.17 11.46 -9.72
N TYR A 60 -9.88 12.01 -10.70
CA TYR A 60 -11.28 11.67 -10.92
C TYR A 60 -11.40 10.33 -11.66
N MET A 61 -12.06 9.38 -11.02
CA MET A 61 -12.19 7.98 -11.48
C MET A 61 -13.51 7.69 -12.21
N GLY A 62 -14.33 8.71 -12.45
CA GLY A 62 -15.63 8.55 -13.08
C GLY A 62 -16.71 8.12 -12.11
N LYS A 63 -17.54 7.14 -12.49
CA LYS A 63 -18.70 6.75 -11.69
C LYS A 63 -18.36 6.24 -10.29
N LEU A 64 -19.33 6.33 -9.40
CA LEU A 64 -19.26 5.79 -8.05
C LEU A 64 -18.91 4.29 -8.06
N GLY A 65 -18.01 3.89 -7.15
CA GLY A 65 -17.44 2.55 -7.05
C GLY A 65 -16.06 2.41 -7.71
N ASN A 66 -15.76 3.23 -8.72
CA ASN A 66 -14.48 3.17 -9.42
C ASN A 66 -13.28 3.58 -8.53
N ALA A 67 -13.45 4.59 -7.68
CA ALA A 67 -12.38 5.05 -6.80
C ALA A 67 -12.09 4.01 -5.71
N SER A 68 -13.11 3.38 -5.14
CA SER A 68 -12.93 2.26 -4.21
C SER A 68 -12.24 1.07 -4.88
N LEU A 69 -12.62 0.73 -6.10
CA LEU A 69 -12.00 -0.36 -6.85
C LEU A 69 -10.51 -0.12 -7.10
N ILE A 70 -10.16 1.06 -7.65
CA ILE A 70 -8.74 1.35 -7.91
C ILE A 70 -7.92 1.46 -6.62
N LYS A 71 -8.51 1.92 -5.51
CA LYS A 71 -7.83 1.93 -4.21
C LYS A 71 -7.44 0.53 -3.75
N VAL A 72 -8.30 -0.45 -3.91
CA VAL A 72 -8.01 -1.85 -3.59
C VAL A 72 -6.89 -2.39 -4.49
N ILE A 73 -6.90 -2.05 -5.79
CA ILE A 73 -5.86 -2.43 -6.75
C ILE A 73 -4.49 -1.81 -6.38
N THR A 74 -4.46 -0.52 -5.99
CA THR A 74 -3.19 0.11 -5.56
C THR A 74 -2.60 -0.56 -4.33
N ASN A 75 -3.43 -0.96 -3.37
CA ASN A 75 -2.97 -1.64 -2.17
C ASN A 75 -2.52 -3.08 -2.44
N LEU A 76 -3.12 -3.77 -3.43
CA LEU A 76 -2.59 -5.03 -3.92
C LEU A 76 -1.15 -4.88 -4.41
N LEU A 77 -0.89 -3.91 -5.30
CA LEU A 77 0.46 -3.68 -5.85
C LEU A 77 1.47 -3.37 -4.73
N CYS A 78 1.10 -2.49 -3.82
CA CYS A 78 1.89 -2.10 -2.65
C CYS A 78 2.32 -3.33 -1.81
N LEU A 79 1.40 -4.24 -1.46
CA LEU A 79 1.69 -5.40 -0.63
C LEU A 79 2.43 -6.52 -1.39
N VAL A 80 2.18 -6.66 -2.69
CA VAL A 80 2.95 -7.55 -3.58
C VAL A 80 4.40 -7.07 -3.69
N ASP A 81 4.59 -5.77 -3.93
CA ASP A 81 5.92 -5.16 -4.02
C ASP A 81 6.72 -5.36 -2.73
N LEU A 82 6.09 -5.23 -1.57
CA LEU A 82 6.73 -5.46 -0.28
C LEU A 82 7.22 -6.91 -0.12
N ALA A 83 6.41 -7.89 -0.50
CA ALA A 83 6.81 -9.29 -0.45
C ALA A 83 7.96 -9.58 -1.43
N ALA A 84 7.86 -9.08 -2.67
CA ALA A 84 8.89 -9.25 -3.70
C ALA A 84 10.21 -8.57 -3.32
N MET A 85 10.16 -7.37 -2.73
CA MET A 85 11.34 -6.64 -2.25
C MET A 85 12.06 -7.41 -1.15
N GLY A 86 11.32 -8.05 -0.22
CA GLY A 86 11.91 -8.87 0.82
C GLY A 86 12.71 -10.04 0.24
N GLU A 87 12.15 -10.75 -0.75
CA GLU A 87 12.83 -11.85 -1.45
C GLU A 87 14.05 -11.35 -2.22
N ALA A 88 13.92 -10.22 -2.94
CA ALA A 88 15.02 -9.63 -3.71
C ALA A 88 16.20 -9.21 -2.81
N LEU A 89 15.93 -8.53 -1.70
CA LEU A 89 16.95 -8.13 -0.74
C LEU A 89 17.60 -9.35 -0.06
N MET A 90 16.83 -10.38 0.27
CA MET A 90 17.37 -11.62 0.85
C MET A 90 18.26 -12.37 -0.16
N LEU A 91 17.85 -12.42 -1.42
CA LEU A 91 18.67 -13.00 -2.49
C LEU A 91 19.99 -12.23 -2.65
N ALA A 92 19.94 -10.90 -2.65
CA ALA A 92 21.13 -10.05 -2.71
C ALA A 92 22.06 -10.31 -1.52
N LYS A 93 21.51 -10.37 -0.30
CA LYS A 93 22.25 -10.65 0.94
C LYS A 93 22.97 -12.00 0.87
N ARG A 94 22.27 -13.07 0.49
CA ARG A 94 22.83 -14.41 0.35
C ARG A 94 23.83 -14.51 -0.81
N GLY A 95 23.67 -13.68 -1.84
CA GLY A 95 24.64 -13.53 -2.93
C GLY A 95 25.90 -12.76 -2.55
N GLY A 96 26.00 -12.29 -1.30
CA GLY A 96 27.18 -11.54 -0.80
C GLY A 96 27.24 -10.09 -1.27
N LEU A 97 26.13 -9.51 -1.75
CA LEU A 97 26.08 -8.13 -2.21
C LEU A 97 25.95 -7.16 -1.02
N ASP A 98 26.52 -5.98 -1.18
CA ASP A 98 26.30 -4.85 -0.28
C ASP A 98 24.87 -4.31 -0.48
N LEU A 99 24.05 -4.34 0.59
CA LEU A 99 22.63 -3.99 0.49
C LEU A 99 22.40 -2.50 0.24
N ALA A 100 23.31 -1.60 0.68
CA ALA A 100 23.17 -0.18 0.36
C ALA A 100 23.38 0.07 -1.14
N LYS A 101 24.38 -0.58 -1.74
CA LYS A 101 24.59 -0.55 -3.20
C LYS A 101 23.46 -1.23 -3.97
N CYS A 102 22.86 -2.29 -3.40
CA CYS A 102 21.69 -2.92 -4.01
C CYS A 102 20.49 -1.95 -4.04
N TYR A 103 20.26 -1.20 -2.94
CA TYR A 103 19.24 -0.17 -2.91
C TYR A 103 19.45 0.87 -4.02
N GLU A 104 20.66 1.44 -4.11
CA GLU A 104 21.01 2.41 -5.18
C GLU A 104 20.79 1.84 -6.58
N ALA A 105 21.24 0.61 -6.83
CA ALA A 105 21.15 -0.04 -8.14
C ALA A 105 19.70 -0.34 -8.51
N ILE A 106 18.89 -0.82 -7.57
CA ILE A 106 17.46 -1.11 -7.82
C ILE A 106 16.71 0.19 -8.07
N THR A 107 16.92 1.22 -7.23
CA THR A 107 16.29 2.55 -7.40
C THR A 107 16.61 3.15 -8.77
N ALA A 108 17.83 2.96 -9.28
CA ALA A 108 18.23 3.44 -10.60
C ALA A 108 17.76 2.55 -11.79
N SER A 109 17.08 1.45 -11.51
CA SER A 109 16.70 0.46 -12.52
C SER A 109 15.18 0.40 -12.76
N SER A 110 14.78 -0.35 -13.79
CA SER A 110 13.36 -0.67 -14.04
C SER A 110 12.73 -1.58 -12.97
N GLY A 111 13.50 -2.11 -12.04
CA GLY A 111 13.02 -2.89 -10.89
C GLY A 111 12.57 -2.01 -9.73
N SER A 112 12.72 -0.68 -9.80
CA SER A 112 12.23 0.22 -8.77
C SER A 112 10.70 0.34 -8.79
N SER A 113 10.16 0.56 -7.62
CA SER A 113 8.79 1.02 -7.43
C SER A 113 8.78 2.08 -6.34
N ARG A 114 7.69 2.83 -6.21
CA ARG A 114 7.55 3.79 -5.13
C ARG A 114 7.61 3.11 -3.77
N GLU A 115 6.99 1.97 -3.63
CA GLU A 115 7.02 1.17 -2.41
C GLU A 115 8.43 0.69 -2.08
N PHE A 116 9.24 0.36 -3.09
CA PHE A 116 10.64 0.03 -2.87
C PHE A 116 11.41 1.24 -2.32
N GLU A 117 11.24 2.42 -2.89
CA GLU A 117 11.92 3.63 -2.46
C GLU A 117 11.50 4.07 -1.05
N ASP A 118 10.21 3.93 -0.71
CA ASP A 118 9.65 4.33 0.59
C ASP A 118 9.92 3.27 1.68
N TRP A 119 9.90 1.96 1.37
CA TRP A 119 9.91 0.90 2.38
C TRP A 119 11.20 0.08 2.46
N ALA A 120 12.04 0.01 1.42
CA ALA A 120 13.35 -0.61 1.57
C ALA A 120 14.21 0.08 2.64
N PRO A 121 14.21 1.43 2.80
CA PRO A 121 14.91 2.08 3.88
C PRO A 121 14.52 1.60 5.28
N VAL A 122 13.23 1.40 5.58
CA VAL A 122 12.78 0.94 6.90
C VAL A 122 13.05 -0.55 7.14
N ILE A 123 13.23 -1.34 6.10
CA ILE A 123 13.75 -2.72 6.20
C ILE A 123 15.26 -2.66 6.49
N LEU A 124 16.01 -1.86 5.73
CA LEU A 124 17.47 -1.78 5.83
C LEU A 124 17.96 -1.11 7.12
N ASN A 125 17.18 -0.22 7.74
CA ASN A 125 17.48 0.33 9.06
C ASN A 125 17.00 -0.56 10.22
N GLY A 126 16.10 -1.50 9.94
CA GLY A 126 15.57 -2.47 10.91
C GLY A 126 14.37 -2.03 11.71
N SER A 127 13.85 -0.83 11.51
CA SER A 127 12.63 -0.37 12.18
C SER A 127 11.38 -1.12 11.74
N LEU A 128 11.36 -1.58 10.48
CA LEU A 128 10.22 -2.20 9.81
C LEU A 128 8.95 -1.32 9.81
N ASN A 129 9.10 -0.04 10.14
CA ASN A 129 7.97 0.89 10.31
C ASN A 129 7.47 1.40 8.96
N THR A 130 6.55 0.66 8.37
CA THR A 130 5.86 1.07 7.14
C THR A 130 4.69 2.04 7.40
N GLY A 131 4.35 2.33 8.66
CA GLY A 131 3.14 3.09 9.01
C GLY A 131 1.83 2.39 8.65
N PHE A 132 1.88 1.08 8.32
CA PHE A 132 0.77 0.28 7.83
C PHE A 132 0.78 -1.08 8.54
N THR A 133 -0.25 -1.37 9.36
CA THR A 133 -0.30 -2.59 10.15
C THR A 133 -0.68 -3.81 9.32
N THR A 134 -0.26 -4.99 9.78
CA THR A 134 -0.56 -6.26 9.12
C THR A 134 -2.06 -6.53 9.03
N ASP A 135 -2.85 -6.20 10.07
CA ASP A 135 -4.31 -6.35 10.04
C ASP A 135 -4.97 -5.46 8.98
N LEU A 136 -4.49 -4.22 8.78
CA LEU A 136 -4.97 -3.36 7.72
C LEU A 136 -4.57 -3.89 6.32
N GLY A 137 -3.34 -4.41 6.19
CA GLY A 137 -2.89 -5.05 4.95
C GLY A 137 -3.74 -6.27 4.58
N LEU A 138 -4.01 -7.14 5.55
CA LEU A 138 -4.86 -8.32 5.36
C LEU A 138 -6.32 -7.96 5.03
N LYS A 139 -6.86 -6.93 5.64
CA LYS A 139 -8.19 -6.42 5.26
C LYS A 139 -8.24 -6.03 3.78
N ASP A 140 -7.22 -5.34 3.29
CA ASP A 140 -7.16 -4.91 1.90
C ASP A 140 -6.92 -6.08 0.93
N LEU A 141 -6.06 -7.04 1.27
CA LEU A 141 -5.89 -8.29 0.50
C LEU A 141 -7.17 -9.12 0.46
N GLY A 142 -7.93 -9.17 1.54
CA GLY A 142 -9.24 -9.81 1.58
C GLY A 142 -10.23 -9.17 0.59
N PHE A 143 -10.25 -7.84 0.48
CA PHE A 143 -11.05 -7.15 -0.55
C PHE A 143 -10.57 -7.48 -1.97
N VAL A 144 -9.26 -7.59 -2.20
CA VAL A 144 -8.69 -7.99 -3.49
C VAL A 144 -9.18 -9.38 -3.89
N THR A 145 -9.05 -10.37 -3.00
CA THR A 145 -9.42 -11.76 -3.30
C THR A 145 -10.94 -11.92 -3.44
N GLU A 146 -11.74 -11.16 -2.69
CA GLU A 146 -13.19 -11.08 -2.87
C GLU A 146 -13.55 -10.50 -4.24
N LEU A 147 -12.94 -9.38 -4.65
CA LEU A 147 -13.14 -8.78 -5.97
C LEU A 147 -12.74 -9.73 -7.09
N GLY A 148 -11.62 -10.44 -6.94
CA GLY A 148 -11.20 -11.47 -7.91
C GLY A 148 -12.27 -12.53 -8.12
N ARG A 149 -12.87 -13.04 -7.05
CA ARG A 149 -13.98 -14.00 -7.13
C ARG A 149 -15.22 -13.41 -7.81
N ASN A 150 -15.59 -12.19 -7.42
CA ASN A 150 -16.80 -11.53 -7.93
C ASN A 150 -16.68 -11.13 -9.41
N LEU A 151 -15.48 -10.84 -9.87
CA LEU A 151 -15.17 -10.46 -11.26
C LEU A 151 -14.64 -11.62 -12.11
N GLU A 152 -14.57 -12.81 -11.54
CA GLU A 152 -14.04 -14.03 -12.20
C GLU A 152 -12.60 -13.87 -12.73
N VAL A 153 -11.77 -13.08 -12.01
CA VAL A 153 -10.35 -12.88 -12.31
C VAL A 153 -9.51 -13.80 -11.42
N PRO A 154 -8.73 -14.74 -11.98
CA PRO A 154 -7.83 -15.59 -11.19
C PRO A 154 -6.67 -14.75 -10.63
N LEU A 155 -6.61 -14.61 -9.31
CA LEU A 155 -5.62 -13.81 -8.60
C LEU A 155 -4.62 -14.71 -7.84
N GLN A 156 -3.80 -15.47 -8.56
CA GLN A 156 -2.85 -16.42 -7.97
C GLN A 156 -1.83 -15.74 -7.07
N LEU A 157 -1.20 -14.66 -7.55
CA LEU A 157 -0.18 -13.92 -6.80
C LEU A 157 -0.77 -13.23 -5.56
N ALA A 158 -1.93 -12.58 -5.70
CA ALA A 158 -2.60 -11.94 -4.57
C ALA A 158 -2.95 -12.94 -3.46
N THR A 159 -3.44 -14.13 -3.83
CA THR A 159 -3.74 -15.20 -2.88
C THR A 159 -2.49 -15.72 -2.17
N LEU A 160 -1.37 -15.87 -2.89
CA LEU A 160 -0.10 -16.25 -2.28
C LEU A 160 0.36 -15.22 -1.27
N VAL A 161 0.34 -13.93 -1.66
CA VAL A 161 0.76 -12.83 -0.79
C VAL A 161 -0.16 -12.73 0.44
N GLU A 162 -1.48 -12.88 0.29
CA GLU A 162 -2.42 -12.93 1.42
C GLU A 162 -2.02 -14.01 2.43
N GLN A 163 -1.67 -15.23 1.98
CA GLN A 163 -1.20 -16.31 2.85
C GLN A 163 0.12 -15.96 3.56
N MET A 164 1.05 -15.28 2.89
CA MET A 164 2.30 -14.82 3.52
C MET A 164 2.00 -13.81 4.65
N PHE A 165 1.09 -12.87 4.43
CA PHE A 165 0.67 -11.90 5.46
C PHE A 165 -0.10 -12.56 6.60
N MET A 166 -0.92 -13.57 6.33
CA MET A 166 -1.58 -14.37 7.39
C MET A 166 -0.56 -15.08 8.27
N ALA A 167 0.47 -15.69 7.69
CA ALA A 167 1.55 -16.32 8.44
C ALA A 167 2.36 -15.29 9.26
N SER A 168 2.62 -14.11 8.70
CA SER A 168 3.27 -13.00 9.40
C SER A 168 2.43 -12.52 10.60
N ARG A 169 1.12 -12.37 10.41
CA ARG A 169 0.18 -12.01 11.49
C ARG A 169 0.16 -13.01 12.63
N GLU A 170 0.13 -14.30 12.30
CA GLU A 170 0.17 -15.36 13.32
C GLU A 170 1.44 -15.29 14.17
N ARG A 171 2.57 -14.97 13.54
CA ARG A 171 3.88 -14.95 14.21
C ARG A 171 4.15 -13.68 15.02
N TYR A 172 3.75 -12.51 14.52
CA TYR A 172 4.14 -11.20 15.08
C TYR A 172 2.97 -10.36 15.60
N GLY A 173 1.73 -10.82 15.37
CA GLY A 173 0.53 -10.07 15.72
C GLY A 173 0.02 -9.15 14.63
N GLY A 174 -1.26 -8.78 14.73
CA GLY A 174 -1.94 -7.94 13.73
C GLY A 174 -1.50 -6.47 13.76
N ASP A 175 -1.07 -5.97 14.92
CA ASP A 175 -0.57 -4.61 15.09
C ASP A 175 0.87 -4.42 14.60
N ALA A 176 1.59 -5.52 14.31
CA ALA A 176 2.91 -5.44 13.70
C ALA A 176 2.83 -4.81 12.32
N TRP A 177 3.88 -4.08 11.92
CA TRP A 177 3.93 -3.46 10.61
C TRP A 177 3.95 -4.49 9.47
N THR A 178 3.42 -4.13 8.32
CA THR A 178 3.40 -5.00 7.13
C THR A 178 4.78 -5.53 6.74
N ALA A 179 5.86 -4.78 6.97
CA ALA A 179 7.23 -5.23 6.73
C ALA A 179 7.67 -6.44 7.58
N HIS A 180 6.87 -6.87 8.57
CA HIS A 180 7.14 -8.12 9.28
C HIS A 180 7.01 -9.37 8.39
N VAL A 181 6.37 -9.27 7.22
CA VAL A 181 6.46 -10.32 6.19
C VAL A 181 7.91 -10.56 5.74
N VAL A 182 8.71 -9.51 5.66
CA VAL A 182 10.15 -9.58 5.38
C VAL A 182 10.94 -10.10 6.58
N LYS A 183 10.54 -9.68 7.80
CA LYS A 183 11.12 -10.21 9.05
C LYS A 183 10.97 -11.72 9.16
N MET A 184 9.86 -12.25 8.69
CA MET A 184 9.64 -13.71 8.63
C MET A 184 10.67 -14.41 7.72
N MET A 185 11.05 -13.77 6.61
CA MET A 185 12.11 -14.26 5.73
C MET A 185 13.50 -14.18 6.40
N GLU A 186 13.79 -13.08 7.11
CA GLU A 186 15.01 -12.94 7.91
C GLU A 186 15.14 -14.08 8.94
N ASP A 187 14.07 -14.33 9.68
CA ASP A 187 14.05 -15.38 10.70
C ASP A 187 14.23 -16.80 10.11
N ALA A 188 13.59 -17.06 8.98
CA ALA A 188 13.73 -18.35 8.28
C ALA A 188 15.14 -18.56 7.70
N ALA A 189 15.76 -17.48 7.25
CA ALA A 189 17.12 -17.52 6.69
C ALA A 189 18.22 -17.50 7.74
N GLY A 190 17.93 -17.07 8.98
CA GLY A 190 18.93 -16.78 10.02
C GLY A 190 19.83 -15.59 9.68
N GLU A 191 19.32 -14.65 8.89
CA GLU A 191 20.03 -13.48 8.38
C GLU A 191 19.26 -12.21 8.72
N THR A 192 19.92 -11.06 8.66
CA THR A 192 19.26 -9.75 8.81
C THR A 192 19.54 -8.86 7.61
N LEU A 193 18.50 -8.15 7.15
CA LEU A 193 18.60 -7.20 6.06
C LEU A 193 18.91 -5.81 6.63
N ARG A 194 20.18 -5.57 6.95
CA ARG A 194 20.65 -4.29 7.52
C ARG A 194 21.75 -3.72 6.65
N ALA A 195 21.69 -2.40 6.45
CA ALA A 195 22.72 -1.65 5.77
C ALA A 195 22.97 -0.30 6.47
N PRO A 196 24.21 0.22 6.48
CA PRO A 196 24.49 1.55 6.99
C PRO A 196 23.91 2.63 6.06
N GLY A 197 23.70 3.83 6.60
CA GLY A 197 23.27 5.00 5.83
C GLY A 197 21.76 5.21 5.74
N PHE A 198 20.95 4.32 6.32
CA PHE A 198 19.50 4.48 6.42
C PHE A 198 19.12 4.97 7.81
N ALA A 199 18.35 6.05 7.90
CA ALA A 199 17.88 6.60 9.16
C ALA A 199 16.93 5.62 9.89
N GLU A 200 16.97 5.63 11.23
CA GLU A 200 16.06 4.79 12.05
C GLU A 200 14.59 5.25 11.97
N VAL A 201 14.37 6.48 11.59
CA VAL A 201 13.03 7.08 11.35
C VAL A 201 13.07 7.68 9.97
N ILE A 202 12.00 7.50 9.18
CA ILE A 202 11.83 8.28 7.94
C ILE A 202 11.77 9.75 8.38
N PRO A 203 12.70 10.62 7.92
CA PRO A 203 12.69 12.01 8.32
C PRO A 203 11.33 12.64 8.00
N GLU A 204 10.75 13.32 8.96
CA GLU A 204 9.66 14.27 8.70
C GLU A 204 10.32 15.47 8.00
N GLU A 205 10.33 15.49 6.66
CA GLU A 205 10.70 16.66 5.88
C GLU A 205 9.55 17.66 5.79
#